data_e7e55531e622fe7cf5a0d6cd12a306c1
#
_entry.id   e7e55531e622fe7cf5a0d6cd12a306c1
#
_cell.length_a   1.000
_cell.length_b   1.000
_cell.length_c   1.000
_cell.angle_alpha   90.00
_cell.angle_beta   90.00
_cell.angle_gamma   90.00
#
_symmetry.space_group_name_H-M   'P 1'
#
loop_
_entity.id
_entity.type
_entity.pdbx_description
1 polymer ?
#
loop_
_entity_poly.entity_id
_entity_poly.type
_entity_poly.pdbx_seq_one_letter_code
_entity_poly.pdbx_strand_id
1 'polypeptide(L)'
;MPLRPTRALIALLSLWTLMGLAGSLYPRVSGWWGILGGALGLLALFDALMVLVSKLPLAERTLPGRMAVGVEGKVKLRIINQCDRPLHVGVFDGIPSRCECDVFPSRGWIKRSGYLDLNYPITLSQRGEIDFGKTHIMMRSLLGFWSRGVKIGDKGKVKVYPNYQPVLSYALMAMAHRQEHTGIIRKNRAGLSRDFHQLRDYQMGDSLSQIDWKASSKRQSLISRDFQEQLDQSVILMLDCGRRMRTIDGEISQFDHCLNAMLLISYVALRQGDQVGILSFGGTDRWLPPVKGASSMTTVLNHLYDYETSPFPSDFSEAAERLLKHQQRRSMVVVMTNLRGEDSDELREPLKKLRQKHVVVLASLRESGIGEMMDKDLMSFEDALGYFAAHDYAAERQDVLTTLKADGVVTLDETAQQFPIALANTYLDTRQII
;
A
#
# COMPACT_ATOMS: atom_id res chain seq x y z
N MET A 1 -16.82 -16.78 29.93
CA MET A 1 -17.43 -15.55 29.36
C MET A 1 -18.82 -15.39 29.87
N PRO A 2 -19.29 -14.18 30.18
CA PRO A 2 -20.54 -13.97 30.93
C PRO A 2 -21.76 -14.39 30.12
N LEU A 3 -22.59 -15.17 30.77
CA LEU A 3 -23.95 -15.41 30.36
C LEU A 3 -24.71 -14.10 30.55
N ARG A 4 -25.49 -13.68 29.56
CA ARG A 4 -26.27 -12.42 29.64
C ARG A 4 -27.76 -12.73 29.52
N PRO A 5 -28.61 -12.17 30.40
CA PRO A 5 -30.04 -12.30 30.25
C PRO A 5 -30.50 -11.60 28.97
N THR A 6 -31.45 -12.20 28.27
CA THR A 6 -32.05 -11.58 27.08
C THR A 6 -33.19 -10.64 27.50
N ARG A 7 -33.64 -9.78 26.56
CA ARG A 7 -34.79 -8.92 26.77
C ARG A 7 -36.05 -9.72 27.12
N ALA A 8 -36.17 -10.95 26.61
CA ALA A 8 -37.30 -11.83 26.91
C ALA A 8 -37.33 -12.24 28.40
N LEU A 9 -36.19 -12.66 28.95
CA LEU A 9 -36.11 -13.01 30.37
C LEU A 9 -36.40 -11.79 31.27
N ILE A 10 -35.82 -10.63 30.92
CA ILE A 10 -36.03 -9.38 31.65
C ILE A 10 -37.53 -9.00 31.65
N ALA A 11 -38.18 -9.09 30.48
CA ALA A 11 -39.62 -8.80 30.36
C ALA A 11 -40.48 -9.76 31.19
N LEU A 12 -40.16 -11.07 31.19
CA LEU A 12 -40.86 -12.06 32.01
C LEU A 12 -40.67 -11.82 33.52
N LEU A 13 -39.44 -11.49 33.93
CA LEU A 13 -39.16 -11.12 35.33
C LEU A 13 -39.91 -9.84 35.74
N SER A 14 -39.96 -8.82 34.87
CA SER A 14 -40.72 -7.60 35.12
C SER A 14 -42.21 -7.88 35.23
N LEU A 15 -42.76 -8.75 34.38
CA LEU A 15 -44.17 -9.16 34.46
C LEU A 15 -44.45 -9.92 35.74
N TRP A 16 -43.56 -10.83 36.15
CA TRP A 16 -43.67 -11.58 37.39
C TRP A 16 -43.60 -10.65 38.62
N THR A 17 -42.73 -9.64 38.63
CA THR A 17 -42.69 -8.65 39.74
C THR A 17 -43.94 -7.80 39.78
N LEU A 18 -44.49 -7.36 38.64
CA LEU A 18 -45.77 -6.66 38.57
C LEU A 18 -46.92 -7.50 39.08
N MET A 19 -46.93 -8.80 38.76
CA MET A 19 -47.92 -9.75 39.28
C MET A 19 -47.81 -9.90 40.82
N GLY A 20 -46.60 -9.89 41.37
CA GLY A 20 -46.37 -9.87 42.82
C GLY A 20 -46.92 -8.61 43.49
N LEU A 21 -46.72 -7.46 42.86
CA LEU A 21 -47.29 -6.20 43.33
C LEU A 21 -48.81 -6.23 43.29
N ALA A 22 -49.43 -6.75 42.24
CA ALA A 22 -50.90 -6.94 42.19
C ALA A 22 -51.40 -7.94 43.24
N GLY A 23 -50.61 -9.00 43.49
CA GLY A 23 -50.93 -10.01 44.55
C GLY A 23 -50.97 -9.45 45.98
N SER A 24 -50.23 -8.37 46.26
CA SER A 24 -50.26 -7.66 47.50
C SER A 24 -51.63 -6.97 47.75
N LEU A 25 -52.32 -6.61 46.65
CA LEU A 25 -53.63 -5.98 46.70
C LEU A 25 -54.82 -7.02 46.66
N TYR A 26 -54.57 -8.18 46.00
CA TYR A 26 -55.57 -9.23 45.79
C TYR A 26 -55.09 -10.61 46.29
N PRO A 27 -55.46 -11.08 47.45
CA PRO A 27 -55.00 -12.32 48.10
C PRO A 27 -55.12 -13.59 47.22
N ARG A 28 -56.12 -13.63 46.34
CA ARG A 28 -56.33 -14.77 45.44
C ARG A 28 -55.18 -14.95 44.39
N VAL A 29 -54.45 -13.87 44.09
CA VAL A 29 -53.36 -13.88 43.15
C VAL A 29 -52.00 -14.26 43.80
N SER A 30 -51.85 -14.02 45.10
CA SER A 30 -50.62 -14.25 45.86
C SER A 30 -50.17 -15.72 45.87
N GLY A 31 -51.13 -16.68 45.91
CA GLY A 31 -50.82 -18.11 45.90
C GLY A 31 -50.11 -18.60 44.57
N TRP A 32 -50.46 -18.03 43.45
CA TRP A 32 -49.88 -18.37 42.15
C TRP A 32 -48.53 -17.72 41.91
N TRP A 33 -48.23 -16.61 42.54
CA TRP A 33 -47.00 -15.85 42.36
C TRP A 33 -45.77 -16.68 42.71
N GLY A 34 -45.76 -17.38 43.85
CA GLY A 34 -44.61 -18.22 44.25
C GLY A 34 -44.40 -19.42 43.32
N ILE A 35 -45.48 -20.08 42.90
CA ILE A 35 -45.40 -21.25 41.99
C ILE A 35 -44.89 -20.82 40.63
N LEU A 36 -45.41 -19.72 40.06
CA LEU A 36 -44.96 -19.20 38.77
C LEU A 36 -43.51 -18.70 38.82
N GLY A 37 -43.10 -18.05 39.90
CA GLY A 37 -41.73 -17.62 40.11
C GLY A 37 -40.73 -18.79 40.22
N GLY A 38 -41.12 -19.82 40.98
CA GLY A 38 -40.34 -21.06 41.07
C GLY A 38 -40.19 -21.77 39.74
N ALA A 39 -41.30 -21.90 38.99
CA ALA A 39 -41.28 -22.48 37.64
C ALA A 39 -40.41 -21.65 36.65
N LEU A 40 -40.54 -20.34 36.65
CA LEU A 40 -39.73 -19.44 35.84
C LEU A 40 -38.23 -19.56 36.19
N GLY A 41 -37.91 -19.61 37.49
CA GLY A 41 -36.54 -19.80 37.98
C GLY A 41 -35.95 -21.14 37.55
N LEU A 42 -36.69 -22.24 37.66
CA LEU A 42 -36.26 -23.57 37.22
C LEU A 42 -36.06 -23.62 35.69
N LEU A 43 -36.97 -23.04 34.91
CA LEU A 43 -36.85 -22.95 33.46
C LEU A 43 -35.66 -22.10 33.04
N ALA A 44 -35.44 -20.96 33.71
CA ALA A 44 -34.29 -20.11 33.43
C ALA A 44 -32.97 -20.80 33.78
N LEU A 45 -32.93 -21.53 34.91
CA LEU A 45 -31.74 -22.31 35.30
C LEU A 45 -31.46 -23.44 34.29
N PHE A 46 -32.50 -24.19 33.92
CA PHE A 46 -32.39 -25.25 32.91
C PHE A 46 -31.85 -24.69 31.57
N ASP A 47 -32.42 -23.59 31.10
CA ASP A 47 -32.00 -22.95 29.83
C ASP A 47 -30.55 -22.41 29.88
N ALA A 48 -30.12 -21.90 31.06
CA ALA A 48 -28.75 -21.51 31.32
C ALA A 48 -27.76 -22.70 31.23
N LEU A 49 -28.11 -23.82 31.89
CA LEU A 49 -27.31 -25.02 31.87
C LEU A 49 -27.18 -25.58 30.45
N MET A 50 -28.28 -25.61 29.70
CA MET A 50 -28.30 -26.10 28.33
C MET A 50 -27.39 -25.27 27.39
N VAL A 51 -27.30 -23.94 27.57
CA VAL A 51 -26.40 -23.11 26.75
C VAL A 51 -24.95 -23.22 27.20
N LEU A 52 -24.69 -23.46 28.48
CA LEU A 52 -23.34 -23.65 29.01
C LEU A 52 -22.71 -24.97 28.56
N VAL A 53 -23.50 -26.05 28.56
CA VAL A 53 -23.06 -27.39 28.15
C VAL A 53 -23.04 -27.55 26.62
N SER A 54 -23.70 -26.66 25.86
CA SER A 54 -23.74 -26.73 24.38
C SER A 54 -22.34 -26.66 23.78
N LYS A 55 -22.09 -27.52 22.77
CA LYS A 55 -20.86 -27.48 21.96
C LYS A 55 -20.72 -26.11 21.30
N LEU A 56 -19.51 -25.61 21.25
CA LEU A 56 -19.22 -24.35 20.57
C LEU A 56 -19.26 -24.51 19.05
N PRO A 57 -19.82 -23.57 18.31
CA PRO A 57 -19.72 -23.57 16.86
C PRO A 57 -18.25 -23.43 16.41
N LEU A 58 -17.92 -23.87 15.21
CA LEU A 58 -16.63 -23.66 14.57
C LEU A 58 -16.75 -22.49 13.60
N ALA A 59 -15.76 -21.60 13.59
CA ALA A 59 -15.68 -20.51 12.63
C ALA A 59 -14.43 -20.71 11.74
N GLU A 60 -14.66 -20.76 10.45
CA GLU A 60 -13.61 -20.82 9.41
C GLU A 60 -13.66 -19.55 8.60
N ARG A 61 -12.54 -18.81 8.57
CA ARG A 61 -12.41 -17.58 7.82
C ARG A 61 -11.44 -17.79 6.66
N THR A 62 -11.88 -17.42 5.46
CA THR A 62 -11.04 -17.35 4.27
C THR A 62 -10.82 -15.89 3.92
N LEU A 63 -9.58 -15.45 4.10
CA LEU A 63 -9.12 -14.11 3.74
C LEU A 63 -8.48 -14.12 2.35
N PRO A 64 -8.61 -13.05 1.56
CA PRO A 64 -7.85 -12.90 0.35
C PRO A 64 -6.35 -12.80 0.70
N GLY A 65 -5.51 -13.52 -0.02
CA GLY A 65 -4.07 -13.56 0.28
C GLY A 65 -3.36 -12.21 0.09
N ARG A 66 -3.92 -11.34 -0.76
CA ARG A 66 -3.39 -10.00 -1.09
C ARG A 66 -4.55 -9.05 -1.33
N MET A 67 -4.41 -7.80 -0.87
CA MET A 67 -5.36 -6.72 -1.12
C MET A 67 -4.59 -5.45 -1.48
N ALA A 68 -5.25 -4.52 -2.18
CA ALA A 68 -4.72 -3.18 -2.40
C ALA A 68 -5.50 -2.15 -1.55
N VAL A 69 -4.85 -1.09 -1.15
CA VAL A 69 -5.48 0.03 -0.41
C VAL A 69 -6.63 0.61 -1.23
N GLY A 70 -7.78 0.86 -0.59
CA GLY A 70 -8.96 1.44 -1.24
C GLY A 70 -9.69 0.51 -2.21
N VAL A 71 -9.25 -0.75 -2.37
CA VAL A 71 -9.91 -1.72 -3.25
C VAL A 71 -10.74 -2.69 -2.42
N GLU A 72 -11.99 -2.90 -2.87
CA GLU A 72 -12.89 -3.84 -2.23
C GLU A 72 -12.39 -5.28 -2.36
N GLY A 73 -12.21 -5.95 -1.22
CA GLY A 73 -11.90 -7.37 -1.12
C GLY A 73 -13.09 -8.14 -0.57
N LYS A 74 -13.18 -9.44 -0.85
CA LYS A 74 -14.26 -10.31 -0.33
C LYS A 74 -13.71 -11.27 0.70
N VAL A 75 -14.27 -11.22 1.91
CA VAL A 75 -14.00 -12.18 3.00
C VAL A 75 -15.14 -13.18 3.07
N LYS A 76 -14.77 -14.46 3.21
CA LYS A 76 -15.74 -15.54 3.45
C LYS A 76 -15.59 -16.02 4.88
N LEU A 77 -16.67 -15.98 5.63
CA LEU A 77 -16.76 -16.48 7.00
C LEU A 77 -17.81 -17.58 7.05
N ARG A 78 -17.40 -18.79 7.34
CA ARG A 78 -18.26 -19.95 7.52
C ARG A 78 -18.37 -20.30 8.99
N ILE A 79 -19.60 -20.40 9.51
CA ILE A 79 -19.90 -20.80 10.88
C ILE A 79 -20.61 -22.13 10.84
N ILE A 80 -20.00 -23.13 11.45
CA ILE A 80 -20.49 -24.51 11.45
C ILE A 80 -21.11 -24.79 12.82
N ASN A 81 -22.38 -25.23 12.83
CA ASN A 81 -23.07 -25.64 14.03
C ASN A 81 -22.69 -27.07 14.41
N GLN A 82 -22.01 -27.23 15.53
CA GLN A 82 -21.65 -28.53 16.10
C GLN A 82 -22.67 -29.06 17.11
N CYS A 83 -23.77 -28.32 17.33
CA CYS A 83 -24.84 -28.74 18.24
C CYS A 83 -25.85 -29.63 17.52
N ASP A 84 -26.46 -30.55 18.26
CA ASP A 84 -27.54 -31.44 17.81
C ASP A 84 -28.90 -30.73 17.67
N ARG A 85 -28.94 -29.42 17.75
CA ARG A 85 -30.11 -28.56 17.65
C ARG A 85 -29.88 -27.35 16.75
N PRO A 86 -30.91 -26.72 16.21
CA PRO A 86 -30.78 -25.46 15.53
C PRO A 86 -30.25 -24.38 16.48
N LEU A 87 -29.37 -23.51 15.98
CA LEU A 87 -28.70 -22.49 16.75
C LEU A 87 -29.00 -21.10 16.17
N HIS A 88 -29.49 -20.20 17.01
CA HIS A 88 -29.60 -18.78 16.65
C HIS A 88 -28.32 -18.08 17.06
N VAL A 89 -27.64 -17.50 16.09
CA VAL A 89 -26.35 -16.82 16.30
C VAL A 89 -26.40 -15.36 15.89
N GLY A 90 -25.76 -14.54 16.68
CA GLY A 90 -25.33 -13.19 16.26
C GLY A 90 -23.82 -13.23 16.04
N VAL A 91 -23.38 -12.81 14.88
CA VAL A 91 -21.99 -12.87 14.45
C VAL A 91 -21.43 -11.47 14.34
N PHE A 92 -20.25 -11.28 14.87
CA PHE A 92 -19.40 -10.13 14.67
C PHE A 92 -17.99 -10.62 14.40
N ASP A 93 -17.46 -10.37 13.20
CA ASP A 93 -16.09 -10.75 12.91
C ASP A 93 -15.10 -9.78 13.54
N GLY A 94 -13.90 -10.25 13.87
CA GLY A 94 -12.85 -9.43 14.46
C GLY A 94 -12.17 -8.54 13.41
N ILE A 95 -12.96 -7.63 12.83
CA ILE A 95 -12.50 -6.70 11.79
C ILE A 95 -11.61 -5.63 12.43
N PRO A 96 -10.47 -5.27 11.82
CA PRO A 96 -9.62 -4.18 12.30
C PRO A 96 -10.34 -2.83 12.22
N SER A 97 -9.98 -1.89 13.11
CA SER A 97 -10.58 -0.55 13.17
C SER A 97 -10.35 0.33 11.93
N ARG A 98 -9.43 -0.09 11.06
CA ARG A 98 -9.04 0.60 9.82
C ARG A 98 -9.75 0.02 8.58
N CYS A 99 -10.85 -0.69 8.80
CA CYS A 99 -11.62 -1.35 7.75
C CYS A 99 -13.04 -0.82 7.75
N GLU A 100 -13.55 -0.45 6.59
CA GLU A 100 -14.95 -0.13 6.38
C GLU A 100 -15.73 -1.41 6.06
N CYS A 101 -16.74 -1.71 6.88
CA CYS A 101 -17.61 -2.86 6.70
C CYS A 101 -18.95 -2.64 7.42
N ASP A 102 -20.02 -2.58 6.65
CA ASP A 102 -21.40 -2.29 7.15
C ASP A 102 -22.23 -3.54 7.42
N VAL A 103 -21.66 -4.74 7.26
CA VAL A 103 -22.42 -6.01 7.31
C VAL A 103 -22.68 -6.49 8.74
N PHE A 104 -21.88 -6.03 9.71
CA PHE A 104 -21.96 -6.51 11.09
C PHE A 104 -22.63 -5.51 12.05
N PRO A 105 -23.37 -6.03 13.07
CA PRO A 105 -23.57 -7.42 13.47
C PRO A 105 -24.60 -8.16 12.60
N SER A 106 -24.25 -9.34 12.12
CA SER A 106 -25.15 -10.22 11.35
C SER A 106 -25.83 -11.24 12.27
N ARG A 107 -27.10 -11.58 12.03
CA ARG A 107 -27.85 -12.57 12.80
C ARG A 107 -28.44 -13.61 11.87
N GLY A 108 -28.43 -14.87 12.32
CA GLY A 108 -28.97 -15.95 11.51
C GLY A 108 -29.30 -17.20 12.31
N TRP A 109 -30.07 -18.09 11.67
CA TRP A 109 -30.36 -19.44 12.19
C TRP A 109 -29.51 -20.45 11.45
N ILE A 110 -28.84 -21.33 12.21
CA ILE A 110 -28.08 -22.44 11.64
C ILE A 110 -28.80 -23.72 11.97
N LYS A 111 -29.17 -24.51 10.98
CA LYS A 111 -29.80 -25.82 11.17
C LYS A 111 -28.87 -26.75 11.96
N ARG A 112 -29.45 -27.85 12.50
CA ARG A 112 -28.68 -28.93 13.14
C ARG A 112 -27.59 -29.41 12.16
N SER A 113 -26.35 -29.50 12.63
CA SER A 113 -25.17 -29.91 11.82
C SER A 113 -25.02 -29.14 10.51
N GLY A 114 -25.66 -27.96 10.39
CA GLY A 114 -25.57 -27.07 9.24
C GLY A 114 -24.50 -25.99 9.39
N TYR A 115 -24.42 -25.12 8.40
CA TYR A 115 -23.49 -23.99 8.40
C TYR A 115 -24.20 -22.71 7.95
N LEU A 116 -23.58 -21.57 8.28
CA LEU A 116 -23.96 -20.23 7.82
C LEU A 116 -22.75 -19.64 7.11
N ASP A 117 -22.91 -19.33 5.82
CA ASP A 117 -21.89 -18.64 5.04
C ASP A 117 -22.21 -17.15 5.01
N LEU A 118 -21.27 -16.33 5.47
CA LEU A 118 -21.31 -14.88 5.41
C LEU A 118 -20.19 -14.43 4.45
N ASN A 119 -20.60 -13.85 3.33
CA ASN A 119 -19.67 -13.22 2.40
C ASN A 119 -19.85 -11.71 2.54
N TYR A 120 -18.79 -11.02 2.91
CA TYR A 120 -18.86 -9.58 3.10
C TYR A 120 -17.70 -8.86 2.42
N PRO A 121 -17.99 -7.68 1.84
CA PRO A 121 -16.96 -6.82 1.30
C PRO A 121 -16.20 -6.12 2.41
N ILE A 122 -14.91 -5.89 2.19
CA ILE A 122 -14.07 -5.05 3.03
C ILE A 122 -13.22 -4.13 2.18
N THR A 123 -13.07 -2.90 2.64
CA THR A 123 -12.12 -1.94 2.07
C THR A 123 -11.13 -1.54 3.15
N LEU A 124 -9.83 -1.66 2.85
CA LEU A 124 -8.76 -1.34 3.79
C LEU A 124 -8.14 -0.01 3.40
N SER A 125 -8.11 0.94 4.34
CA SER A 125 -7.64 2.31 4.12
C SER A 125 -6.13 2.49 4.27
N GLN A 126 -5.42 1.50 4.83
CA GLN A 126 -3.99 1.57 5.06
C GLN A 126 -3.28 0.32 4.56
N ARG A 127 -2.04 0.50 4.05
CA ARG A 127 -1.17 -0.60 3.64
C ARG A 127 -0.47 -1.25 4.83
N GLY A 128 0.21 -2.35 4.56
CA GLY A 128 0.98 -3.10 5.55
C GLY A 128 0.36 -4.43 5.91
N GLU A 129 0.80 -5.02 7.01
CA GLU A 129 0.23 -6.24 7.54
C GLU A 129 -0.91 -5.91 8.50
N ILE A 130 -2.12 -6.34 8.16
CA ILE A 130 -3.32 -6.06 8.94
C ILE A 130 -3.81 -7.35 9.61
N ASP A 131 -3.95 -7.27 10.94
CA ASP A 131 -4.38 -8.39 11.77
C ASP A 131 -5.89 -8.41 11.93
N PHE A 132 -6.52 -9.54 11.59
CA PHE A 132 -7.92 -9.84 11.92
C PHE A 132 -8.00 -10.56 13.25
N GLY A 133 -8.83 -10.04 14.15
CA GLY A 133 -9.12 -10.68 15.44
C GLY A 133 -9.92 -11.97 15.32
N LYS A 134 -10.21 -12.62 16.46
CA LYS A 134 -11.11 -13.76 16.49
C LYS A 134 -12.55 -13.33 16.24
N THR A 135 -13.35 -14.22 15.64
CA THR A 135 -14.80 -14.00 15.44
C THR A 135 -15.54 -14.07 16.76
N HIS A 136 -16.36 -13.11 17.04
CA HIS A 136 -17.23 -13.05 18.20
C HIS A 136 -18.62 -13.57 17.83
N ILE A 137 -19.08 -14.63 18.51
CA ILE A 137 -20.39 -15.21 18.28
C ILE A 137 -21.23 -15.08 19.56
N MET A 138 -22.44 -14.61 19.43
CA MET A 138 -23.46 -14.61 20.45
C MET A 138 -24.44 -15.76 20.16
N MET A 139 -24.42 -16.80 20.99
CA MET A 139 -25.32 -17.93 20.91
C MET A 139 -26.53 -17.68 21.78
N ARG A 140 -27.73 -17.86 21.26
CA ARG A 140 -28.97 -17.76 22.03
C ARG A 140 -29.32 -19.15 22.57
N SER A 141 -29.83 -19.19 23.81
CA SER A 141 -30.33 -20.40 24.45
C SER A 141 -31.58 -20.94 23.76
N LEU A 142 -32.03 -22.16 24.13
CA LEU A 142 -33.15 -22.83 23.50
C LEU A 142 -34.48 -22.08 23.72
N LEU A 143 -34.74 -21.66 24.96
CA LEU A 143 -35.91 -20.88 25.30
C LEU A 143 -35.73 -19.38 25.04
N GLY A 144 -34.49 -18.98 24.70
CA GLY A 144 -34.18 -17.59 24.41
C GLY A 144 -34.03 -16.72 25.66
N PHE A 145 -33.91 -17.26 26.85
CA PHE A 145 -33.73 -16.50 28.09
C PHE A 145 -32.31 -16.00 28.26
N TRP A 146 -31.33 -16.75 27.77
CA TRP A 146 -29.91 -16.44 27.90
C TRP A 146 -29.23 -16.29 26.58
N SER A 147 -28.17 -15.50 26.58
CA SER A 147 -27.22 -15.40 25.47
C SER A 147 -25.82 -15.61 26.00
N ARG A 148 -25.02 -16.44 25.29
CA ARG A 148 -23.62 -16.73 25.59
C ARG A 148 -22.73 -16.15 24.51
N GLY A 149 -21.84 -15.24 24.88
CA GLY A 149 -20.83 -14.69 23.97
C GLY A 149 -19.57 -15.53 23.99
N VAL A 150 -19.05 -15.92 22.83
CA VAL A 150 -17.82 -16.69 22.67
C VAL A 150 -16.95 -16.08 21.59
N LYS A 151 -15.61 -16.19 21.77
CA LYS A 151 -14.63 -15.82 20.76
C LYS A 151 -14.06 -17.09 20.17
N ILE A 152 -14.27 -17.30 18.90
CA ILE A 152 -13.88 -18.53 18.20
C ILE A 152 -13.13 -18.22 16.91
N GLY A 153 -12.57 -19.25 16.29
CA GLY A 153 -11.75 -19.14 15.07
C GLY A 153 -10.35 -18.60 15.32
N ASP A 154 -9.55 -18.58 14.28
CA ASP A 154 -8.17 -18.16 14.32
C ASP A 154 -8.02 -16.68 13.96
N LYS A 155 -6.94 -16.09 14.45
CA LYS A 155 -6.50 -14.78 13.96
C LYS A 155 -6.01 -14.94 12.53
N GLY A 156 -6.34 -13.98 11.68
CA GLY A 156 -5.88 -13.96 10.28
C GLY A 156 -5.02 -12.73 10.02
N LYS A 157 -4.15 -12.83 9.03
CA LYS A 157 -3.32 -11.72 8.57
C LYS A 157 -3.53 -11.51 7.08
N VAL A 158 -3.63 -10.26 6.68
CA VAL A 158 -3.75 -9.88 5.26
C VAL A 158 -2.66 -8.86 4.94
N LYS A 159 -1.95 -9.08 3.84
CA LYS A 159 -0.99 -8.12 3.31
C LYS A 159 -1.70 -7.15 2.38
N VAL A 160 -1.61 -5.87 2.71
CA VAL A 160 -2.24 -4.78 1.96
C VAL A 160 -1.15 -4.00 1.25
N TYR A 161 -1.23 -3.98 -0.07
CA TYR A 161 -0.27 -3.33 -0.95
C TYR A 161 -0.74 -1.94 -1.36
N PRO A 162 0.18 -1.02 -1.72
CA PRO A 162 -0.20 0.24 -2.35
C PRO A 162 -1.04 0.00 -3.61
N ASN A 163 -2.02 0.86 -3.86
CA ASN A 163 -2.88 0.75 -5.05
C ASN A 163 -2.28 1.51 -6.23
N TYR A 164 -1.40 0.87 -6.97
CA TYR A 164 -0.76 1.47 -8.14
C TYR A 164 -1.51 1.22 -9.47
N GLN A 165 -2.57 0.41 -9.47
CA GLN A 165 -3.28 0.08 -10.71
C GLN A 165 -3.91 1.29 -11.43
N PRO A 166 -4.60 2.22 -10.75
CA PRO A 166 -5.12 3.42 -11.40
C PRO A 166 -4.01 4.28 -12.02
N VAL A 167 -2.90 4.43 -11.29
CA VAL A 167 -1.73 5.18 -11.77
C VAL A 167 -1.10 4.49 -12.98
N LEU A 168 -1.00 3.17 -12.94
CA LEU A 168 -0.47 2.36 -14.04
C LEU A 168 -1.30 2.49 -15.31
N SER A 169 -2.63 2.36 -15.21
CA SER A 169 -3.52 2.46 -16.38
C SER A 169 -3.44 3.84 -17.03
N TYR A 170 -3.44 4.89 -16.23
CA TYR A 170 -3.33 6.27 -16.70
C TYR A 170 -1.97 6.55 -17.35
N ALA A 171 -0.88 6.10 -16.73
CA ALA A 171 0.46 6.28 -17.26
C ALA A 171 0.69 5.53 -18.58
N LEU A 172 0.17 4.30 -18.71
CA LEU A 172 0.25 3.54 -19.95
C LEU A 172 -0.53 4.23 -21.09
N MET A 173 -1.69 4.84 -20.80
CA MET A 173 -2.42 5.65 -21.77
C MET A 173 -1.62 6.89 -22.19
N ALA A 174 -1.06 7.62 -21.25
CA ALA A 174 -0.24 8.82 -21.52
C ALA A 174 1.00 8.48 -22.36
N MET A 175 1.67 7.36 -22.08
CA MET A 175 2.81 6.88 -22.86
C MET A 175 2.41 6.44 -24.27
N ALA A 176 1.26 5.78 -24.45
CA ALA A 176 0.77 5.37 -25.76
C ALA A 176 0.52 6.59 -26.67
N HIS A 177 -0.15 7.62 -26.16
CA HIS A 177 -0.35 8.88 -26.88
C HIS A 177 0.97 9.57 -27.26
N ARG A 178 1.97 9.55 -26.39
CA ARG A 178 3.29 10.11 -26.70
C ARG A 178 4.02 9.34 -27.83
N GLN A 179 3.89 8.02 -27.88
CA GLN A 179 4.47 7.20 -28.94
C GLN A 179 3.81 7.46 -30.31
N GLU A 180 2.50 7.68 -30.36
CA GLU A 180 1.78 8.02 -31.59
C GLU A 180 2.17 9.39 -32.15
N HIS A 181 2.44 10.38 -31.27
CA HIS A 181 2.82 11.74 -31.69
C HIS A 181 4.31 11.91 -32.02
N THR A 182 5.18 11.09 -31.46
CA THR A 182 6.65 11.24 -31.65
C THR A 182 7.21 10.44 -32.82
N GLY A 183 6.42 9.58 -33.46
CA GLY A 183 6.85 8.82 -34.64
C GLY A 183 8.21 8.17 -34.41
N ILE A 184 8.38 7.41 -33.32
CA ILE A 184 9.67 6.82 -32.96
C ILE A 184 10.06 5.78 -33.98
N ILE A 185 10.79 6.23 -35.01
CA ILE A 185 11.66 5.37 -35.76
C ILE A 185 12.66 4.82 -34.73
N ARG A 186 12.60 3.52 -34.45
CA ARG A 186 13.68 2.79 -33.77
C ARG A 186 14.96 2.99 -34.64
N LYS A 187 15.66 4.10 -34.46
CA LYS A 187 17.03 4.20 -34.93
C LYS A 187 17.84 3.29 -33.99
N ASN A 188 18.23 2.12 -34.54
CA ASN A 188 19.37 1.39 -33.98
C ASN A 188 20.56 2.34 -34.06
N ARG A 189 20.84 3.09 -33.00
CA ARG A 189 22.09 3.81 -32.86
C ARG A 189 23.15 2.75 -32.54
N ALA A 190 24.13 2.61 -33.41
CA ALA A 190 25.36 1.86 -33.11
C ALA A 190 25.96 2.53 -31.86
N GLY A 191 25.75 1.92 -30.70
CA GLY A 191 26.26 2.41 -29.43
C GLY A 191 27.73 2.08 -29.27
N LEU A 192 28.44 2.87 -28.48
CA LEU A 192 29.83 2.60 -28.04
C LEU A 192 29.87 1.49 -26.95
N SER A 193 28.84 0.69 -26.81
CA SER A 193 28.75 -0.43 -25.89
C SER A 193 29.72 -1.55 -26.31
N ARG A 194 30.31 -2.24 -25.32
CA ARG A 194 31.33 -3.26 -25.53
C ARG A 194 30.79 -4.68 -25.72
N ASP A 195 29.47 -4.88 -25.75
CA ASP A 195 28.93 -6.22 -25.96
C ASP A 195 28.82 -6.55 -27.45
N PHE A 196 29.55 -7.58 -27.85
CA PHE A 196 29.59 -8.08 -29.19
C PHE A 196 28.23 -8.65 -29.60
N HIS A 197 27.65 -8.12 -30.67
CA HIS A 197 26.38 -8.64 -31.23
C HIS A 197 26.65 -9.60 -32.41
N GLN A 198 27.30 -9.11 -33.43
CA GLN A 198 27.59 -9.89 -34.65
C GLN A 198 28.79 -9.36 -35.41
N LEU A 199 29.31 -10.18 -36.31
CA LEU A 199 30.27 -9.76 -37.35
C LEU A 199 29.50 -9.41 -38.62
N ARG A 200 29.73 -8.23 -39.19
CA ARG A 200 29.18 -7.81 -40.47
C ARG A 200 30.28 -7.28 -41.37
N ASP A 201 30.02 -7.24 -42.66
CA ASP A 201 30.97 -6.63 -43.60
C ASP A 201 31.15 -5.13 -43.29
N TYR A 202 32.37 -4.66 -43.36
CA TYR A 202 32.73 -3.26 -43.12
C TYR A 202 32.02 -2.35 -44.12
N GLN A 203 31.39 -1.31 -43.66
CA GLN A 203 30.76 -0.28 -44.49
C GLN A 203 31.51 1.05 -44.35
N MET A 204 31.57 1.80 -45.46
CA MET A 204 32.19 3.13 -45.45
C MET A 204 31.52 4.03 -44.44
N GLY A 205 32.28 4.48 -43.40
CA GLY A 205 31.80 5.25 -42.27
C GLY A 205 31.89 4.51 -40.94
N ASP A 206 32.17 3.21 -40.92
CA ASP A 206 32.45 2.48 -39.67
C ASP A 206 33.79 2.90 -39.07
N SER A 207 33.89 2.93 -37.76
CA SER A 207 35.14 3.24 -37.05
C SER A 207 36.18 2.14 -37.29
N LEU A 208 37.40 2.51 -37.61
CA LEU A 208 38.51 1.57 -37.78
C LEU A 208 38.81 0.74 -36.53
N SER A 209 38.47 1.25 -35.35
CA SER A 209 38.57 0.54 -34.06
C SER A 209 37.64 -0.65 -33.93
N GLN A 210 36.60 -0.71 -34.75
CA GLN A 210 35.60 -1.79 -34.75
C GLN A 210 35.97 -2.93 -35.70
N ILE A 211 37.03 -2.80 -36.49
CA ILE A 211 37.45 -3.86 -37.39
C ILE A 211 38.00 -5.06 -36.60
N ASP A 212 37.45 -6.25 -36.90
CA ASP A 212 37.97 -7.50 -36.40
C ASP A 212 39.06 -8.03 -37.39
N TRP A 213 40.31 -7.69 -37.13
CA TRP A 213 41.42 -8.09 -37.97
C TRP A 213 41.57 -9.60 -38.12
N LYS A 214 41.21 -10.38 -37.07
CA LYS A 214 41.28 -11.84 -37.10
C LYS A 214 40.22 -12.45 -38.02
N ALA A 215 39.01 -11.97 -37.94
CA ALA A 215 37.91 -12.40 -38.80
C ALA A 215 38.11 -11.93 -40.24
N SER A 216 38.58 -10.69 -40.42
CA SER A 216 38.90 -10.10 -41.75
C SER A 216 39.99 -10.89 -42.47
N SER A 217 41.04 -11.26 -41.79
CA SER A 217 42.14 -12.09 -42.37
C SER A 217 41.65 -13.47 -42.80
N LYS A 218 40.70 -14.08 -42.07
CA LYS A 218 40.14 -15.40 -42.39
C LYS A 218 39.16 -15.36 -43.57
N ARG A 219 38.41 -14.25 -43.73
CA ARG A 219 37.42 -14.09 -44.81
C ARG A 219 37.93 -13.33 -46.02
N GLN A 220 39.14 -12.78 -45.96
CA GLN A 220 39.74 -11.93 -47.02
C GLN A 220 38.86 -10.72 -47.39
N SER A 221 38.06 -10.25 -46.50
CA SER A 221 37.22 -9.05 -46.58
C SER A 221 37.22 -8.32 -45.24
N LEU A 222 37.10 -6.98 -45.28
CA LEU A 222 37.04 -6.22 -44.03
C LEU A 222 35.75 -6.52 -43.28
N ILE A 223 35.88 -6.98 -42.03
CA ILE A 223 34.77 -7.33 -41.14
C ILE A 223 34.78 -6.38 -39.97
N SER A 224 33.62 -5.75 -39.69
CA SER A 224 33.36 -4.90 -38.54
C SER A 224 32.62 -5.68 -37.45
N ARG A 225 32.99 -5.42 -36.19
CA ARG A 225 32.25 -5.87 -35.04
C ARG A 225 31.07 -4.92 -34.83
N ASP A 226 29.88 -5.47 -34.90
CA ASP A 226 28.68 -4.75 -34.55
C ASP A 226 28.42 -4.97 -33.05
N PHE A 227 28.32 -3.85 -32.31
CA PHE A 227 28.07 -3.87 -30.87
C PHE A 227 26.64 -3.50 -30.65
N GLN A 228 25.95 -4.30 -29.84
CA GLN A 228 24.60 -4.01 -29.42
C GLN A 228 24.64 -3.09 -28.22
N GLU A 229 23.79 -2.06 -28.24
CA GLU A 229 23.57 -1.21 -27.09
C GLU A 229 23.12 -2.09 -25.90
N GLN A 230 23.85 -1.98 -24.78
CA GLN A 230 23.48 -2.72 -23.57
C GLN A 230 22.12 -2.22 -23.09
N LEU A 231 21.07 -2.99 -23.38
CA LEU A 231 19.69 -2.68 -22.97
C LEU A 231 19.48 -2.84 -21.45
N ASP A 232 20.47 -3.36 -20.73
CA ASP A 232 20.37 -3.72 -19.32
C ASP A 232 20.85 -2.60 -18.41
N GLN A 233 20.12 -1.50 -18.36
CA GLN A 233 20.43 -0.42 -17.42
C GLN A 233 19.92 -0.76 -16.02
N SER A 234 20.60 -0.24 -15.00
CA SER A 234 20.16 -0.35 -13.61
C SER A 234 19.56 0.97 -13.15
N VAL A 235 18.34 0.90 -12.64
CA VAL A 235 17.63 2.02 -12.01
C VAL A 235 17.54 1.75 -10.51
N ILE A 236 18.11 2.64 -9.71
CA ILE A 236 18.06 2.54 -8.26
C ILE A 236 17.12 3.61 -7.75
N LEU A 237 16.07 3.18 -7.06
CA LEU A 237 15.08 4.04 -6.44
C LEU A 237 15.46 4.27 -4.98
N MET A 238 15.86 5.48 -4.63
CA MET A 238 16.18 5.89 -3.25
C MET A 238 14.96 6.59 -2.66
N LEU A 239 14.36 5.99 -1.63
CA LEU A 239 13.17 6.52 -0.97
C LEU A 239 13.52 7.08 0.41
N ASP A 240 13.21 8.35 0.60
CA ASP A 240 13.22 9.00 1.89
C ASP A 240 12.03 8.52 2.75
N CYS A 241 12.32 7.92 3.91
CA CYS A 241 11.34 7.47 4.89
C CYS A 241 11.28 8.38 6.12
N GLY A 242 11.88 9.55 6.08
CA GLY A 242 11.92 10.47 7.21
C GLY A 242 10.65 11.29 7.42
N ARG A 243 10.71 12.17 8.44
CA ARG A 243 9.56 12.96 8.93
C ARG A 243 8.88 13.81 7.85
N ARG A 244 9.63 14.33 6.87
CA ARG A 244 9.11 15.22 5.82
C ARG A 244 8.12 14.52 4.89
N MET A 245 8.27 13.21 4.70
CA MET A 245 7.41 12.41 3.84
C MET A 245 6.04 12.09 4.45
N ARG A 246 5.82 12.46 5.73
CA ARG A 246 4.55 12.24 6.45
C ARG A 246 3.47 13.26 6.10
N THR A 247 3.81 14.32 5.39
CA THR A 247 2.85 15.34 4.95
C THR A 247 1.73 14.67 4.13
N ILE A 248 0.48 14.99 4.47
CA ILE A 248 -0.70 14.51 3.76
C ILE A 248 -0.99 15.49 2.63
N ASP A 249 -1.18 14.96 1.43
CA ASP A 249 -1.58 15.72 0.25
C ASP A 249 -2.82 15.07 -0.36
N GLY A 250 -3.97 15.70 -0.20
CA GLY A 250 -5.27 15.09 -0.48
C GLY A 250 -5.66 14.04 0.57
N GLU A 251 -5.93 12.81 0.14
CA GLU A 251 -6.39 11.71 1.02
C GLU A 251 -5.25 10.82 1.54
N ILE A 252 -4.08 10.87 0.91
CA ILE A 252 -2.95 10.00 1.24
C ILE A 252 -1.66 10.81 1.47
N SER A 253 -0.68 10.18 2.12
CA SER A 253 0.59 10.84 2.42
C SER A 253 1.45 10.99 1.15
N GLN A 254 2.35 11.99 1.15
CA GLN A 254 3.35 12.13 0.09
C GLN A 254 4.21 10.88 -0.05
N PHE A 255 4.44 10.18 1.05
CA PHE A 255 5.11 8.90 1.06
C PHE A 255 4.38 7.84 0.23
N ASP A 256 3.05 7.77 0.35
CA ASP A 256 2.24 6.83 -0.42
C ASP A 256 2.21 7.18 -1.91
N HIS A 257 2.20 8.49 -2.25
CA HIS A 257 2.36 8.95 -3.63
C HIS A 257 3.71 8.53 -4.21
N CYS A 258 4.80 8.66 -3.45
CA CYS A 258 6.12 8.16 -3.87
C CYS A 258 6.13 6.64 -4.07
N LEU A 259 5.52 5.87 -3.17
CA LEU A 259 5.43 4.41 -3.33
C LEU A 259 4.67 4.02 -4.59
N ASN A 260 3.56 4.70 -4.90
CA ASN A 260 2.81 4.47 -6.13
C ASN A 260 3.65 4.80 -7.38
N ALA A 261 4.41 5.91 -7.36
CA ALA A 261 5.32 6.27 -8.44
C ALA A 261 6.48 5.28 -8.58
N MET A 262 7.05 4.80 -7.46
CA MET A 262 8.08 3.75 -7.46
C MET A 262 7.60 2.46 -8.10
N LEU A 263 6.38 2.05 -7.79
CA LEU A 263 5.78 0.83 -8.38
C LEU A 263 5.55 1.01 -9.87
N LEU A 264 5.12 2.20 -10.30
CA LEU A 264 4.96 2.50 -11.72
C LEU A 264 6.28 2.45 -12.47
N ILE A 265 7.31 3.18 -11.99
CA ILE A 265 8.61 3.21 -12.67
C ILE A 265 9.26 1.83 -12.65
N SER A 266 9.12 1.07 -11.56
CA SER A 266 9.59 -0.31 -11.47
C SER A 266 8.93 -1.20 -12.52
N TYR A 267 7.61 -1.08 -12.70
CA TYR A 267 6.90 -1.83 -13.72
C TYR A 267 7.37 -1.46 -15.13
N VAL A 268 7.51 -0.16 -15.41
CA VAL A 268 7.96 0.32 -16.73
C VAL A 268 9.40 -0.15 -17.01
N ALA A 269 10.32 0.02 -16.06
CA ALA A 269 11.72 -0.35 -16.21
C ALA A 269 11.90 -1.87 -16.40
N LEU A 270 11.23 -2.69 -15.58
CA LEU A 270 11.28 -4.14 -15.72
C LEU A 270 10.70 -4.64 -17.06
N ARG A 271 9.69 -3.95 -17.61
CA ARG A 271 9.15 -4.25 -18.94
C ARG A 271 10.07 -3.81 -20.08
N GLN A 272 10.85 -2.75 -19.87
CA GLN A 272 11.89 -2.31 -20.83
C GLN A 272 13.16 -3.19 -20.81
N GLY A 273 13.22 -4.17 -19.90
CA GLY A 273 14.35 -5.07 -19.73
C GLY A 273 15.41 -4.55 -18.78
N ASP A 274 15.21 -3.40 -18.14
CA ASP A 274 16.15 -2.80 -17.19
C ASP A 274 16.06 -3.50 -15.82
N GLN A 275 17.08 -3.28 -14.99
CA GLN A 275 17.13 -3.77 -13.62
C GLN A 275 16.65 -2.69 -12.66
N VAL A 276 15.90 -3.08 -11.62
CA VAL A 276 15.39 -2.18 -10.59
C VAL A 276 15.93 -2.59 -9.24
N GLY A 277 16.61 -1.66 -8.56
CA GLY A 277 17.04 -1.76 -7.17
C GLY A 277 16.34 -0.71 -6.31
N ILE A 278 16.24 -0.94 -5.01
CA ILE A 278 15.59 -0.02 -4.08
C ILE A 278 16.45 0.14 -2.85
N LEU A 279 16.67 1.40 -2.45
CA LEU A 279 17.28 1.79 -1.19
C LEU A 279 16.32 2.69 -0.43
N SER A 280 15.94 2.33 0.78
CA SER A 280 15.21 3.22 1.67
C SER A 280 16.10 3.68 2.82
N PHE A 281 15.86 4.91 3.31
CA PHE A 281 16.66 5.54 4.34
C PHE A 281 15.82 6.50 5.19
N GLY A 282 16.30 6.86 6.38
CA GLY A 282 15.63 7.79 7.28
C GLY A 282 14.51 7.17 8.11
N GLY A 283 14.46 5.86 8.22
CA GLY A 283 13.44 5.15 9.00
C GLY A 283 13.46 3.67 8.73
N THR A 284 12.76 3.22 7.71
CA THR A 284 12.86 1.84 7.23
C THR A 284 14.08 1.71 6.33
N ASP A 285 15.20 1.25 6.89
CA ASP A 285 16.48 1.15 6.19
C ASP A 285 16.67 -0.22 5.56
N ARG A 286 16.30 -0.34 4.26
CA ARG A 286 16.38 -1.61 3.52
C ARG A 286 17.06 -1.42 2.18
N TRP A 287 17.65 -2.51 1.69
CA TRP A 287 18.25 -2.61 0.37
C TRP A 287 17.67 -3.79 -0.40
N LEU A 288 17.14 -3.53 -1.58
CA LEU A 288 16.81 -4.53 -2.59
C LEU A 288 17.85 -4.41 -3.71
N PRO A 289 18.72 -5.41 -3.91
CA PRO A 289 19.65 -5.39 -5.02
C PRO A 289 18.91 -5.36 -6.37
N PRO A 290 19.54 -4.84 -7.44
CA PRO A 290 18.89 -4.77 -8.74
C PRO A 290 18.37 -6.13 -9.22
N VAL A 291 17.06 -6.20 -9.43
CA VAL A 291 16.35 -7.38 -9.95
C VAL A 291 15.90 -7.13 -11.39
N LYS A 292 15.85 -8.19 -12.21
CA LYS A 292 15.50 -8.12 -13.63
C LYS A 292 14.27 -8.97 -13.98
N GLY A 293 13.56 -8.53 -15.00
CA GLY A 293 12.44 -9.27 -15.59
C GLY A 293 11.09 -8.98 -14.94
N ALA A 294 10.02 -9.10 -15.71
CA ALA A 294 8.67 -8.74 -15.30
C ALA A 294 8.15 -9.54 -14.07
N SER A 295 8.62 -10.78 -13.88
CA SER A 295 8.29 -11.61 -12.70
C SER A 295 8.80 -11.01 -11.39
N SER A 296 9.87 -10.21 -11.43
CA SER A 296 10.46 -9.55 -10.26
C SER A 296 9.58 -8.44 -9.68
N MET A 297 8.50 -8.03 -10.38
CA MET A 297 7.54 -7.06 -9.83
C MET A 297 6.91 -7.55 -8.51
N THR A 298 6.70 -8.86 -8.36
CA THR A 298 6.25 -9.42 -7.09
C THR A 298 7.28 -9.24 -5.96
N THR A 299 8.57 -9.32 -6.27
CA THR A 299 9.65 -9.08 -5.30
C THR A 299 9.65 -7.60 -4.87
N VAL A 300 9.52 -6.68 -5.82
CA VAL A 300 9.40 -5.23 -5.56
C VAL A 300 8.18 -4.93 -4.67
N LEU A 301 7.01 -5.46 -5.01
CA LEU A 301 5.80 -5.31 -4.21
C LEU A 301 5.98 -5.83 -2.77
N ASN A 302 6.53 -7.04 -2.62
CA ASN A 302 6.78 -7.63 -1.30
C ASN A 302 7.85 -6.88 -0.49
N HIS A 303 8.70 -6.10 -1.15
CA HIS A 303 9.70 -5.30 -0.48
C HIS A 303 9.12 -3.98 0.05
N LEU A 304 8.15 -3.39 -0.66
CA LEU A 304 7.61 -2.06 -0.38
C LEU A 304 6.34 -2.03 0.47
N TYR A 305 5.60 -3.14 0.62
CA TYR A 305 4.24 -3.13 1.19
C TYR A 305 4.18 -2.66 2.65
N ASP A 306 5.23 -2.92 3.44
CA ASP A 306 5.32 -2.65 4.87
C ASP A 306 6.28 -1.49 5.22
N TYR A 307 6.66 -0.67 4.23
CA TYR A 307 7.48 0.51 4.48
C TYR A 307 6.68 1.55 5.26
N GLU A 308 7.32 2.14 6.27
CA GLU A 308 6.72 3.18 7.11
C GLU A 308 7.66 4.38 7.22
N THR A 309 7.06 5.54 7.47
CA THR A 309 7.81 6.77 7.71
C THR A 309 8.21 6.91 9.17
N SER A 310 9.39 7.45 9.40
CA SER A 310 9.92 7.77 10.72
C SER A 310 9.56 9.21 11.15
N PRO A 311 9.44 9.51 12.46
CA PRO A 311 9.34 10.89 12.95
C PRO A 311 10.68 11.64 12.93
N PHE A 312 11.78 10.96 12.61
CA PHE A 312 13.13 11.54 12.62
C PHE A 312 13.53 12.11 11.26
N PRO A 313 14.48 13.04 11.19
CA PRO A 313 15.04 13.53 9.94
C PRO A 313 15.84 12.42 9.23
N SER A 314 16.00 12.51 7.94
CA SER A 314 16.77 11.59 7.11
C SER A 314 18.20 12.09 6.93
N ASP A 315 19.17 11.18 6.95
CA ASP A 315 20.58 11.47 6.63
C ASP A 315 20.85 11.08 5.17
N PHE A 316 20.93 12.10 4.31
CA PHE A 316 21.22 11.91 2.88
C PHE A 316 22.68 11.52 2.63
N SER A 317 23.63 11.95 3.50
CA SER A 317 25.04 11.63 3.38
C SER A 317 25.28 10.15 3.64
N GLU A 318 24.72 9.61 4.71
CA GLU A 318 24.78 8.19 5.01
C GLU A 318 24.11 7.35 3.90
N ALA A 319 22.96 7.78 3.44
CA ALA A 319 22.22 7.09 2.37
C ALA A 319 23.04 7.04 1.06
N ALA A 320 23.69 8.13 0.69
CA ALA A 320 24.55 8.18 -0.50
C ALA A 320 25.78 7.25 -0.35
N GLU A 321 26.43 7.23 0.82
CA GLU A 321 27.56 6.33 1.07
C GLU A 321 27.15 4.86 1.05
N ARG A 322 25.99 4.53 1.61
CA ARG A 322 25.43 3.17 1.57
C ARG A 322 25.17 2.74 0.12
N LEU A 323 24.59 3.62 -0.69
CA LEU A 323 24.34 3.31 -2.09
C LEU A 323 25.66 3.07 -2.84
N LEU A 324 26.66 3.94 -2.69
CA LEU A 324 27.96 3.81 -3.35
C LEU A 324 28.71 2.53 -2.96
N LYS A 325 28.47 1.99 -1.74
CA LYS A 325 29.02 0.69 -1.31
C LYS A 325 28.28 -0.48 -2.00
N HIS A 326 26.96 -0.40 -2.12
CA HIS A 326 26.15 -1.48 -2.70
C HIS A 326 26.17 -1.50 -4.24
N GLN A 327 26.10 -0.32 -4.87
CA GLN A 327 26.02 -0.20 -6.32
C GLN A 327 27.34 0.32 -6.92
N GLN A 328 28.13 -0.61 -7.46
CA GLN A 328 29.43 -0.28 -8.08
C GLN A 328 29.34 0.06 -9.57
N ARG A 329 28.30 -0.42 -10.27
CA ARG A 329 28.09 -0.13 -11.69
C ARG A 329 27.36 1.19 -11.85
N ARG A 330 27.69 1.94 -12.93
CA ARG A 330 26.95 3.16 -13.30
C ARG A 330 25.48 2.84 -13.45
N SER A 331 24.63 3.67 -12.87
CA SER A 331 23.19 3.45 -12.80
C SER A 331 22.45 4.79 -12.82
N MET A 332 21.16 4.76 -13.14
CA MET A 332 20.29 5.88 -12.84
C MET A 332 19.88 5.78 -11.37
N VAL A 333 20.08 6.84 -10.60
CA VAL A 333 19.67 6.92 -9.20
C VAL A 333 18.58 7.97 -9.10
N VAL A 334 17.38 7.54 -8.70
CA VAL A 334 16.22 8.42 -8.49
C VAL A 334 16.04 8.62 -7.00
N VAL A 335 16.33 9.81 -6.50
CA VAL A 335 16.15 10.18 -5.09
C VAL A 335 14.77 10.81 -4.95
N MET A 336 13.90 10.17 -4.17
CA MET A 336 12.54 10.63 -3.92
C MET A 336 12.42 11.18 -2.51
N THR A 337 12.09 12.46 -2.40
CA THR A 337 11.92 13.18 -1.14
C THR A 337 10.97 14.36 -1.33
N ASN A 338 10.58 15.01 -0.24
CA ASN A 338 9.96 16.33 -0.26
C ASN A 338 11.05 17.37 0.00
N LEU A 339 11.40 18.12 -1.05
CA LEU A 339 12.42 19.17 -0.98
C LEU A 339 11.87 20.38 -0.22
N ARG A 340 12.69 20.94 0.68
CA ARG A 340 12.42 22.20 1.38
C ARG A 340 13.57 23.16 1.17
N GLY A 341 13.31 24.48 1.23
CA GLY A 341 14.33 25.51 1.05
C GLY A 341 15.53 25.36 2.00
N GLU A 342 15.25 25.02 3.26
CA GLU A 342 16.25 24.79 4.33
C GLU A 342 17.21 23.60 4.08
N ASP A 343 16.89 22.70 3.16
CA ASP A 343 17.63 21.45 2.93
C ASP A 343 18.74 21.56 1.86
N SER A 344 18.97 22.73 1.30
CA SER A 344 19.88 22.92 0.16
C SER A 344 21.28 22.34 0.41
N ASP A 345 21.85 22.63 1.55
CA ASP A 345 23.23 22.22 1.90
C ASP A 345 23.32 20.72 2.23
N GLU A 346 22.29 20.17 2.91
CA GLU A 346 22.23 18.76 3.27
C GLU A 346 22.09 17.83 2.07
N LEU A 347 21.40 18.29 1.02
CA LEU A 347 21.16 17.52 -0.21
C LEU A 347 22.30 17.66 -1.23
N ARG A 348 22.89 18.85 -1.33
CA ARG A 348 23.82 19.21 -2.39
C ARG A 348 25.07 18.30 -2.43
N GLU A 349 25.76 18.13 -1.31
CA GLU A 349 26.98 17.34 -1.25
C GLU A 349 26.75 15.85 -1.48
N PRO A 350 25.73 15.18 -0.86
CA PRO A 350 25.42 13.80 -1.18
C PRO A 350 25.08 13.55 -2.66
N LEU A 351 24.27 14.45 -3.28
CA LEU A 351 23.91 14.32 -4.69
C LEU A 351 25.11 14.50 -5.61
N LYS A 352 26.05 15.40 -5.29
CA LYS A 352 27.34 15.55 -6.02
C LYS A 352 28.18 14.28 -5.92
N LYS A 353 28.30 13.67 -4.73
CA LYS A 353 29.02 12.41 -4.56
C LYS A 353 28.40 11.29 -5.43
N LEU A 354 27.09 11.17 -5.43
CA LEU A 354 26.39 10.19 -6.27
C LEU A 354 26.61 10.44 -7.76
N ARG A 355 26.58 11.70 -8.19
CA ARG A 355 26.74 12.10 -9.59
C ARG A 355 28.13 11.78 -10.18
N GLN A 356 29.16 11.69 -9.35
CA GLN A 356 30.50 11.29 -9.83
C GLN A 356 30.48 9.90 -10.51
N LYS A 357 29.53 9.05 -10.15
CA LYS A 357 29.47 7.67 -10.61
C LYS A 357 28.17 7.33 -11.35
N HIS A 358 27.07 7.96 -10.95
CA HIS A 358 25.72 7.66 -11.39
C HIS A 358 25.08 8.85 -12.10
N VAL A 359 24.02 8.61 -12.87
CA VAL A 359 23.12 9.68 -13.32
C VAL A 359 22.08 9.89 -12.23
N VAL A 360 22.01 11.09 -11.66
CA VAL A 360 21.17 11.39 -10.51
C VAL A 360 19.94 12.19 -10.93
N VAL A 361 18.78 11.69 -10.55
CA VAL A 361 17.48 12.35 -10.68
C VAL A 361 16.98 12.65 -9.28
N LEU A 362 16.77 13.90 -8.95
CA LEU A 362 16.04 14.32 -7.74
C LEU A 362 14.57 14.47 -8.10
N ALA A 363 13.73 13.62 -7.56
CA ALA A 363 12.29 13.65 -7.74
C ALA A 363 11.63 14.13 -6.45
N SER A 364 11.15 15.37 -6.48
CA SER A 364 10.51 16.03 -5.35
C SER A 364 9.02 16.16 -5.56
N LEU A 365 8.26 15.93 -4.50
CA LEU A 365 6.83 16.20 -4.46
C LEU A 365 6.58 17.61 -3.97
N ARG A 366 5.78 18.37 -4.72
CA ARG A 366 5.31 19.69 -4.34
C ARG A 366 3.94 19.59 -3.71
N GLU A 367 3.76 20.23 -2.56
CA GLU A 367 2.47 20.28 -1.88
C GLU A 367 1.44 21.05 -2.71
N SER A 368 0.27 20.45 -2.95
CA SER A 368 -0.83 21.11 -3.68
C SER A 368 -1.38 22.33 -2.94
N GLY A 369 -1.42 22.30 -1.61
CA GLY A 369 -1.90 23.38 -0.78
C GLY A 369 -1.11 24.69 -0.92
N ILE A 370 0.18 24.64 -1.31
CA ILE A 370 0.97 25.84 -1.59
C ILE A 370 0.42 26.56 -2.83
N GLY A 371 0.14 25.81 -3.90
CA GLY A 371 -0.49 26.38 -5.10
C GLY A 371 -1.86 26.97 -4.81
N GLU A 372 -2.70 26.26 -4.05
CA GLU A 372 -4.03 26.74 -3.65
C GLU A 372 -3.97 28.04 -2.84
N MET A 373 -2.95 28.21 -1.96
CA MET A 373 -2.74 29.46 -1.23
C MET A 373 -2.31 30.61 -2.14
N MET A 374 -1.54 30.33 -3.19
CA MET A 374 -1.10 31.33 -4.17
C MET A 374 -2.20 31.74 -5.14
N ASP A 375 -3.15 30.85 -5.43
CA ASP A 375 -4.27 31.12 -6.35
C ASP A 375 -5.50 31.71 -5.64
N LYS A 376 -5.48 31.81 -4.30
CA LYS A 376 -6.60 32.28 -3.51
C LYS A 376 -6.76 33.81 -3.60
N ASP A 377 -8.02 34.27 -3.74
CA ASP A 377 -8.35 35.70 -3.68
C ASP A 377 -8.00 36.29 -2.29
N LEU A 378 -7.31 37.43 -2.28
CA LEU A 378 -6.86 38.13 -1.07
C LEU A 378 -8.00 38.95 -0.44
N MET A 379 -8.83 38.31 0.36
CA MET A 379 -9.98 38.94 1.00
C MET A 379 -9.73 39.38 2.45
N SER A 380 -8.66 38.90 3.08
CA SER A 380 -8.30 39.20 4.47
C SER A 380 -6.78 39.37 4.63
N PHE A 381 -6.38 39.94 5.77
CA PHE A 381 -4.96 40.07 6.13
C PHE A 381 -4.31 38.68 6.27
N GLU A 382 -5.05 37.70 6.77
CA GLU A 382 -4.56 36.32 6.89
C GLU A 382 -4.34 35.68 5.51
N ASP A 383 -5.22 35.95 4.52
CA ASP A 383 -5.03 35.47 3.15
C ASP A 383 -3.77 36.09 2.52
N ALA A 384 -3.55 37.42 2.74
CA ALA A 384 -2.35 38.08 2.26
C ALA A 384 -1.08 37.51 2.89
N LEU A 385 -1.09 37.29 4.21
CA LEU A 385 0.05 36.65 4.91
C LEU A 385 0.33 35.26 4.38
N GLY A 386 -0.71 34.42 4.20
CA GLY A 386 -0.60 33.10 3.62
C GLY A 386 -0.04 33.12 2.20
N TYR A 387 -0.50 34.03 1.36
CA TYR A 387 0.01 34.24 0.00
C TYR A 387 1.51 34.55 -0.02
N PHE A 388 1.95 35.54 0.79
CA PHE A 388 3.36 35.92 0.85
C PHE A 388 4.24 34.78 1.37
N ALA A 389 3.80 34.05 2.42
CA ALA A 389 4.52 32.91 2.95
C ALA A 389 4.63 31.78 1.92
N ALA A 390 3.56 31.50 1.18
CA ALA A 390 3.55 30.48 0.13
C ALA A 390 4.47 30.86 -1.03
N HIS A 391 4.46 32.14 -1.42
CA HIS A 391 5.32 32.68 -2.49
C HIS A 391 6.80 32.60 -2.10
N ASP A 392 7.14 33.03 -0.87
CA ASP A 392 8.51 33.00 -0.35
C ASP A 392 9.04 31.56 -0.28
N TYR A 393 8.24 30.62 0.28
CA TYR A 393 8.54 29.21 0.29
C TYR A 393 8.77 28.62 -1.11
N ALA A 394 7.92 28.99 -2.09
CA ALA A 394 8.06 28.52 -3.46
C ALA A 394 9.32 29.07 -4.12
N ALA A 395 9.68 30.34 -3.85
CA ALA A 395 10.89 30.99 -4.35
C ALA A 395 12.16 30.31 -3.82
N GLU A 396 12.26 30.11 -2.49
CA GLU A 396 13.38 29.38 -1.88
C GLU A 396 13.55 27.99 -2.46
N ARG A 397 12.45 27.26 -2.63
CA ARG A 397 12.45 25.92 -3.23
C ARG A 397 12.98 25.95 -4.68
N GLN A 398 12.56 26.94 -5.47
CA GLN A 398 13.00 27.10 -6.85
C GLN A 398 14.50 27.42 -6.95
N ASP A 399 15.03 28.20 -6.02
CA ASP A 399 16.46 28.51 -5.94
C ASP A 399 17.31 27.26 -5.67
N VAL A 400 16.86 26.40 -4.76
CA VAL A 400 17.51 25.10 -4.50
C VAL A 400 17.49 24.23 -5.76
N LEU A 401 16.35 24.11 -6.43
CA LEU A 401 16.23 23.32 -7.67
C LEU A 401 17.15 23.86 -8.77
N THR A 402 17.26 25.17 -8.90
CA THR A 402 18.14 25.83 -9.89
C THR A 402 19.62 25.55 -9.59
N THR A 403 20.01 25.62 -8.33
CA THR A 403 21.37 25.29 -7.88
C THR A 403 21.71 23.82 -8.16
N LEU A 404 20.81 22.88 -7.86
CA LEU A 404 21.01 21.47 -8.15
C LEU A 404 21.07 21.16 -9.65
N LYS A 405 20.27 21.85 -10.48
CA LYS A 405 20.37 21.80 -11.94
C LYS A 405 21.71 22.27 -12.44
N ALA A 406 22.24 23.38 -11.91
CA ALA A 406 23.56 23.89 -12.25
C ALA A 406 24.68 22.91 -11.87
N ASP A 407 24.52 22.18 -10.76
CA ASP A 407 25.41 21.08 -10.36
C ASP A 407 25.21 19.83 -11.24
N GLY A 408 24.29 19.85 -12.21
CA GLY A 408 24.03 18.78 -13.22
C GLY A 408 23.19 17.63 -12.69
N VAL A 409 22.41 17.82 -11.64
CA VAL A 409 21.37 16.88 -11.20
C VAL A 409 20.13 17.11 -12.05
N VAL A 410 19.52 16.03 -12.53
CA VAL A 410 18.20 16.12 -13.18
C VAL A 410 17.17 16.31 -12.09
N THR A 411 16.40 17.41 -12.14
CA THR A 411 15.40 17.70 -11.11
C THR A 411 13.99 17.58 -11.66
N LEU A 412 13.13 16.92 -10.92
CA LEU A 412 11.69 16.82 -11.14
C LEU A 412 10.99 17.35 -9.90
N ASP A 413 10.08 18.32 -10.07
CA ASP A 413 9.30 18.93 -9.00
C ASP A 413 7.85 19.06 -9.42
N GLU A 414 7.01 18.13 -8.98
CA GLU A 414 5.64 18.00 -9.46
C GLU A 414 4.66 17.75 -8.32
N THR A 415 3.39 18.08 -8.58
CA THR A 415 2.31 17.76 -7.64
C THR A 415 2.06 16.25 -7.58
N ALA A 416 1.48 15.78 -6.50
CA ALA A 416 1.21 14.37 -6.25
C ALA A 416 0.47 13.66 -7.39
N GLN A 417 -0.43 14.37 -8.09
CA GLN A 417 -1.20 13.82 -9.22
C GLN A 417 -0.35 13.61 -10.47
N GLN A 418 0.56 14.53 -10.76
CA GLN A 418 1.39 14.51 -11.97
C GLN A 418 2.69 13.74 -11.77
N PHE A 419 3.15 13.61 -10.54
CA PHE A 419 4.45 13.04 -10.16
C PHE A 419 4.74 11.66 -10.76
N PRO A 420 3.84 10.65 -10.71
CA PRO A 420 4.15 9.32 -11.24
C PRO A 420 4.41 9.33 -12.75
N ILE A 421 3.64 10.13 -13.49
CA ILE A 421 3.77 10.20 -14.96
C ILE A 421 5.01 10.98 -15.34
N ALA A 422 5.24 12.13 -14.70
CA ALA A 422 6.41 12.95 -14.92
C ALA A 422 7.70 12.18 -14.61
N LEU A 423 7.71 11.41 -13.52
CA LEU A 423 8.82 10.54 -13.15
C LEU A 423 9.07 9.43 -14.19
N ALA A 424 8.02 8.78 -14.69
CA ALA A 424 8.14 7.77 -15.72
C ALA A 424 8.66 8.35 -17.05
N ASN A 425 8.23 9.57 -17.41
CA ASN A 425 8.75 10.28 -18.58
C ASN A 425 10.21 10.66 -18.39
N THR A 426 10.58 11.21 -17.23
CA THR A 426 11.98 11.55 -16.89
C THR A 426 12.88 10.32 -16.97
N TYR A 427 12.40 9.17 -16.49
CA TYR A 427 13.13 7.90 -16.66
C TYR A 427 13.36 7.57 -18.12
N LEU A 428 12.32 7.62 -18.98
CA LEU A 428 12.43 7.29 -20.40
C LEU A 428 13.38 8.23 -21.14
N ASP A 429 13.34 9.53 -20.82
CA ASP A 429 14.23 10.54 -21.43
C ASP A 429 15.68 10.36 -20.96
N THR A 430 15.89 10.13 -19.67
CA THR A 430 17.22 9.97 -19.08
C THR A 430 17.87 8.63 -19.50
N ARG A 431 17.05 7.59 -19.72
CA ARG A 431 17.52 6.29 -20.21
C ARG A 431 18.32 6.39 -21.53
N GLN A 432 18.02 7.39 -22.35
CA GLN A 432 18.71 7.60 -23.63
C GLN A 432 20.10 8.24 -23.45
N ILE A 433 20.42 8.75 -22.26
CA ILE A 433 21.66 9.46 -21.94
C ILE A 433 22.68 8.56 -21.22
N ILE A 434 22.24 7.48 -20.60
CA ILE A 434 23.08 6.54 -19.85
C ILE A 434 23.71 5.52 -20.77
#